data_d19d47795afe28bcb6484586f5fbf0a0
#
_entry.id   d19d47795afe28bcb6484586f5fbf0a0
#
_cell.length_a   1.000
_cell.length_b   1.000
_cell.length_c   1.000
_cell.angle_alpha   90.00
_cell.angle_beta   90.00
_cell.angle_gamma   90.00
#
_symmetry.space_group_name_H-M   'P 1'
#
loop_
_entity.id
_entity.type
_entity.pdbx_description
1 polymer ?
#
loop_
_entity_poly.entity_id
_entity_poly.type
_entity_poly.pdbx_seq_one_letter_code
_entity_poly.pdbx_strand_id
1 'polypeptide(L)'
;YGEILDRGLGSVKLYYNLANACFKEGQTGRAILFYRRALRLAPGNDDIRYNLSVAEARTKDTIERIPEFFLVGWVRAVRHAMSCTAWSVLSLVVLACGLALALLYLLAKRLSLRKTGFYGTLAAVLLFVVTTSFAAGARREMLDDTQAVVMSLSTAVKSSPDNASTDLFVLHEGTVVKITDRLGDWCEVTIADGKKGWLESRTIEVI
;
A
#
# COMPACT_ATOMS: atom_id res chain seq x y z
N TYR A 1 0.03 18.14 15.79
CA TYR A 1 -0.19 17.23 14.65
C TYR A 1 -1.50 16.42 14.79
N GLY A 2 -1.84 15.93 16.00
CA GLY A 2 -3.08 15.19 16.25
C GLY A 2 -4.35 15.96 15.81
N GLU A 3 -4.46 17.21 16.17
CA GLU A 3 -5.59 18.09 15.81
C GLU A 3 -5.83 18.20 14.29
N ILE A 4 -4.78 18.04 13.48
CA ILE A 4 -4.87 18.09 12.00
C ILE A 4 -5.46 16.79 11.49
N LEU A 5 -5.11 15.64 12.11
CA LEU A 5 -5.67 14.33 11.78
C LEU A 5 -7.16 14.27 12.14
N ASP A 6 -7.55 14.84 13.28
CA ASP A 6 -8.94 14.90 13.75
C ASP A 6 -9.85 15.68 12.78
N ARG A 7 -9.24 16.59 11.99
CA ARG A 7 -9.93 17.31 10.89
C ARG A 7 -9.98 16.53 9.57
N GLY A 8 -9.55 15.27 9.55
CA GLY A 8 -9.53 14.42 8.35
C GLY A 8 -8.47 14.80 7.31
N LEU A 9 -7.49 15.65 7.67
CA LEU A 9 -6.44 16.10 6.76
C LEU A 9 -5.22 15.17 6.90
N GLY A 10 -4.98 14.35 5.88
CA GLY A 10 -3.82 13.47 5.78
C GLY A 10 -2.85 13.93 4.70
N SER A 11 -1.57 14.00 4.99
CA SER A 11 -0.52 14.22 3.98
C SER A 11 0.72 13.40 4.30
N VAL A 12 1.54 13.14 3.26
CA VAL A 12 2.81 12.40 3.42
C VAL A 12 3.67 13.02 4.52
N LYS A 13 3.84 14.36 4.49
CA LYS A 13 4.67 15.09 5.46
C LYS A 13 4.11 15.01 6.88
N LEU A 14 2.77 15.08 7.02
CA LEU A 14 2.12 15.00 8.32
C LEU A 14 2.34 13.62 8.95
N TYR A 15 2.02 12.56 8.20
CA TYR A 15 2.21 11.18 8.67
C TYR A 15 3.67 10.86 8.98
N TYR A 16 4.60 11.30 8.12
CA TYR A 16 6.02 11.10 8.34
C TYR A 16 6.52 11.78 9.62
N ASN A 17 6.13 13.03 9.86
CA ASN A 17 6.52 13.76 11.06
C ASN A 17 5.91 13.17 12.34
N LEU A 18 4.64 12.73 12.27
CA LEU A 18 3.99 12.01 13.37
C LEU A 18 4.70 10.70 13.68
N ALA A 19 5.04 9.92 12.64
CA ALA A 19 5.77 8.67 12.80
C ALA A 19 7.11 8.89 13.48
N ASN A 20 7.87 9.91 13.05
CA ASN A 20 9.15 10.27 13.67
C ASN A 20 8.99 10.70 15.13
N ALA A 21 7.93 11.45 15.47
CA ALA A 21 7.65 11.85 16.83
C ALA A 21 7.32 10.64 17.73
N CYS A 22 6.37 9.79 17.27
CA CYS A 22 6.01 8.55 17.96
C CYS A 22 7.22 7.61 18.16
N PHE A 23 8.08 7.50 17.13
CA PHE A 23 9.28 6.67 17.22
C PHE A 23 10.27 7.17 18.28
N LYS A 24 10.46 8.49 18.39
CA LYS A 24 11.32 9.11 19.42
C LYS A 24 10.76 8.94 20.82
N GLU A 25 9.43 8.92 20.96
CA GLU A 25 8.72 8.69 22.22
C GLU A 25 8.63 7.20 22.60
N GLY A 26 9.15 6.28 21.76
CA GLY A 26 9.09 4.85 22.01
C GLY A 26 7.76 4.19 21.69
N GLN A 27 6.80 4.91 21.08
CA GLN A 27 5.48 4.41 20.65
C GLN A 27 5.64 3.67 19.31
N THR A 28 6.22 2.47 19.32
CA THR A 28 6.64 1.74 18.11
C THR A 28 5.46 1.41 17.20
N GLY A 29 4.33 0.95 17.74
CA GLY A 29 3.14 0.61 16.95
C GLY A 29 2.57 1.82 16.21
N ARG A 30 2.45 2.98 16.90
CA ARG A 30 2.00 4.23 16.27
C ARG A 30 2.97 4.73 15.21
N ALA A 31 4.28 4.60 15.46
CA ALA A 31 5.28 4.99 14.46
C ALA A 31 5.14 4.16 13.19
N ILE A 32 5.02 2.83 13.31
CA ILE A 32 4.81 1.92 12.17
C ILE A 32 3.52 2.27 11.44
N LEU A 33 2.42 2.49 12.15
CA LEU A 33 1.13 2.89 11.57
C LEU A 33 1.27 4.14 10.69
N PHE A 34 1.87 5.21 11.23
CA PHE A 34 1.98 6.47 10.49
C PHE A 34 3.01 6.39 9.35
N TYR A 35 4.11 5.66 9.49
CA TYR A 35 5.02 5.41 8.36
C TYR A 35 4.31 4.65 7.23
N ARG A 36 3.49 3.66 7.54
CA ARG A 36 2.71 2.92 6.54
C ARG A 36 1.66 3.79 5.86
N ARG A 37 0.93 4.63 6.62
CA ARG A 37 0.02 5.63 6.05
C ARG A 37 0.74 6.61 5.12
N ALA A 38 1.95 7.04 5.48
CA ALA A 38 2.78 7.88 4.61
C ALA A 38 3.19 7.16 3.33
N LEU A 39 3.60 5.88 3.41
CA LEU A 39 3.96 5.06 2.24
C LEU A 39 2.77 4.75 1.34
N ARG A 40 1.54 4.64 1.86
CA ARG A 40 0.34 4.51 1.00
C ARG A 40 0.20 5.70 0.05
N LEU A 41 0.55 6.91 0.51
CA LEU A 41 0.48 8.13 -0.30
C LEU A 41 1.71 8.33 -1.18
N ALA A 42 2.89 7.89 -0.73
CA ALA A 42 4.17 8.03 -1.43
C ALA A 42 4.98 6.72 -1.38
N PRO A 43 4.57 5.68 -2.11
CA PRO A 43 5.17 4.35 -2.02
C PRO A 43 6.63 4.30 -2.50
N GLY A 44 7.07 5.24 -3.32
CA GLY A 44 8.46 5.36 -3.80
C GLY A 44 9.39 6.17 -2.90
N ASN A 45 8.96 6.57 -1.69
CA ASN A 45 9.81 7.38 -0.81
C ASN A 45 10.74 6.48 0.01
N ASP A 46 12.04 6.54 -0.28
CA ASP A 46 13.06 5.70 0.34
C ASP A 46 13.34 6.09 1.80
N ASP A 47 13.25 7.37 2.16
CA ASP A 47 13.46 7.83 3.54
C ASP A 47 12.39 7.25 4.48
N ILE A 48 11.11 7.27 4.03
CA ILE A 48 10.01 6.70 4.80
C ILE A 48 10.19 5.18 4.93
N ARG A 49 10.58 4.52 3.84
CA ARG A 49 10.81 3.06 3.82
C ARG A 49 11.94 2.66 4.75
N TYR A 50 13.04 3.42 4.75
CA TYR A 50 14.16 3.19 5.66
C TYR A 50 13.73 3.35 7.12
N ASN A 51 13.08 4.46 7.47
CA ASN A 51 12.63 4.70 8.85
C ASN A 51 11.58 3.67 9.31
N LEU A 52 10.70 3.22 8.41
CA LEU A 52 9.78 2.11 8.70
C LEU A 52 10.55 0.83 9.02
N SER A 53 11.57 0.49 8.24
CA SER A 53 12.37 -0.72 8.48
C SER A 53 13.09 -0.67 9.84
N VAL A 54 13.57 0.52 10.23
CA VAL A 54 14.17 0.73 11.56
C VAL A 54 13.14 0.58 12.68
N ALA A 55 11.90 1.06 12.47
CA ALA A 55 10.83 0.91 13.44
C ALA A 55 10.37 -0.56 13.54
N GLU A 56 10.21 -1.25 12.41
CA GLU A 56 9.86 -2.67 12.35
C GLU A 56 10.94 -3.57 13.02
N ALA A 57 12.22 -3.21 12.94
CA ALA A 57 13.28 -3.92 13.61
C ALA A 57 13.22 -3.84 15.16
N ARG A 58 12.42 -2.92 15.72
CA ARG A 58 12.17 -2.82 17.17
C ARG A 58 10.97 -3.63 17.63
N THR A 59 10.17 -4.18 16.72
CA THR A 59 9.04 -5.03 17.09
C THR A 59 9.55 -6.34 17.69
N LYS A 60 8.80 -6.88 18.64
CA LYS A 60 9.14 -8.12 19.32
C LYS A 60 8.92 -9.35 18.44
N ASP A 61 7.92 -9.26 17.54
CA ASP A 61 7.53 -10.37 16.69
C ASP A 61 8.40 -10.43 15.44
N THR A 62 9.18 -11.49 15.31
CA THR A 62 9.94 -11.80 14.09
C THR A 62 9.13 -12.79 13.26
N ILE A 63 8.39 -12.28 12.27
CA ILE A 63 7.52 -13.10 11.43
C ILE A 63 8.19 -13.28 10.06
N GLU A 64 8.52 -14.51 9.72
CA GLU A 64 9.05 -14.85 8.40
C GLU A 64 7.96 -14.70 7.34
N ARG A 65 8.23 -13.89 6.32
CA ARG A 65 7.30 -13.72 5.20
C ARG A 65 7.37 -14.91 4.27
N ILE A 66 6.21 -15.42 3.86
CA ILE A 66 6.16 -16.44 2.81
C ILE A 66 6.75 -15.83 1.53
N PRO A 67 7.74 -16.49 0.89
CA PRO A 67 8.34 -16.00 -0.34
C PRO A 67 7.27 -15.84 -1.44
N GLU A 68 7.22 -14.65 -2.03
CA GLU A 68 6.33 -14.40 -3.17
C GLU A 68 7.02 -14.81 -4.49
N PHE A 69 6.20 -15.18 -5.48
CA PHE A 69 6.72 -15.44 -6.81
C PHE A 69 7.39 -14.17 -7.38
N PHE A 70 8.60 -14.30 -7.86
CA PHE A 70 9.46 -13.15 -8.22
C PHE A 70 8.82 -12.15 -9.20
N LEU A 71 8.00 -12.62 -10.16
CA LEU A 71 7.30 -11.74 -11.10
C LEU A 71 6.28 -10.83 -10.39
N VAL A 72 5.59 -11.35 -9.37
CA VAL A 72 4.64 -10.54 -8.57
C VAL A 72 5.38 -9.45 -7.82
N GLY A 73 6.53 -9.80 -7.22
CA GLY A 73 7.41 -8.85 -6.53
C GLY A 73 7.93 -7.76 -7.49
N TRP A 74 8.35 -8.16 -8.71
CA TRP A 74 8.82 -7.21 -9.72
C TRP A 74 7.72 -6.25 -10.20
N VAL A 75 6.53 -6.76 -10.52
CA VAL A 75 5.37 -5.93 -10.91
C VAL A 75 5.01 -4.95 -9.79
N ARG A 76 5.03 -5.42 -8.52
CA ARG A 76 4.79 -4.57 -7.36
C ARG A 76 5.87 -3.49 -7.22
N ALA A 77 7.15 -3.83 -7.38
CA ALA A 77 8.26 -2.87 -7.31
C ALA A 77 8.13 -1.77 -8.37
N VAL A 78 7.81 -2.13 -9.63
CA VAL A 78 7.54 -1.16 -10.70
C VAL A 78 6.34 -0.27 -10.35
N ARG A 79 5.24 -0.85 -9.85
CA ARG A 79 4.07 -0.07 -9.45
C ARG A 79 4.38 0.91 -8.31
N HIS A 80 5.18 0.50 -7.33
CA HIS A 80 5.58 1.34 -6.19
C HIS A 80 6.66 2.37 -6.53
N ALA A 81 7.25 2.33 -7.72
CA ALA A 81 8.21 3.35 -8.15
C ALA A 81 7.56 4.75 -8.28
N MET A 82 6.24 4.80 -8.50
CA MET A 82 5.51 6.06 -8.68
C MET A 82 4.22 6.07 -7.84
N SER A 83 3.77 7.28 -7.47
CA SER A 83 2.48 7.46 -6.78
C SER A 83 1.29 7.18 -7.72
N CYS A 84 0.11 6.92 -7.16
CA CYS A 84 -1.13 6.75 -7.91
C CYS A 84 -1.42 7.94 -8.85
N THR A 85 -1.20 9.17 -8.36
CA THR A 85 -1.38 10.39 -9.16
C THR A 85 -0.39 10.45 -10.32
N ALA A 86 0.89 10.08 -10.10
CA ALA A 86 1.90 10.10 -11.15
C ALA A 86 1.59 9.07 -12.25
N TRP A 87 1.15 7.87 -11.91
CA TRP A 87 0.68 6.87 -12.88
C TRP A 87 -0.53 7.37 -13.68
N SER A 88 -1.48 8.04 -13.02
CA SER A 88 -2.68 8.61 -13.70
C SER A 88 -2.31 9.71 -14.67
N VAL A 89 -1.42 10.63 -14.29
CA VAL A 89 -0.92 11.70 -15.17
C VAL A 89 -0.18 11.10 -16.36
N LEU A 90 0.71 10.13 -16.13
CA LEU A 90 1.44 9.44 -17.20
C LEU A 90 0.48 8.78 -18.19
N SER A 91 -0.55 8.10 -17.70
CA SER A 91 -1.59 7.48 -18.53
C SER A 91 -2.29 8.50 -19.43
N LEU A 92 -2.66 9.68 -18.90
CA LEU A 92 -3.28 10.75 -19.69
C LEU A 92 -2.33 11.33 -20.74
N VAL A 93 -1.05 11.49 -20.41
CA VAL A 93 -0.03 11.95 -21.37
C VAL A 93 0.15 10.95 -22.50
N VAL A 94 0.24 9.65 -22.18
CA VAL A 94 0.34 8.58 -23.19
C VAL A 94 -0.90 8.56 -24.08
N LEU A 95 -2.10 8.74 -23.52
CA LEU A 95 -3.34 8.83 -24.29
C LEU A 95 -3.31 10.02 -25.26
N ALA A 96 -2.92 11.20 -24.79
CA ALA A 96 -2.83 12.40 -25.63
C ALA A 96 -1.82 12.23 -26.78
N CYS A 97 -0.64 11.65 -26.51
CA CYS A 97 0.34 11.30 -27.53
C CYS A 97 -0.22 10.29 -28.54
N GLY A 98 -0.92 9.27 -28.06
CA GLY A 98 -1.56 8.26 -28.91
C GLY A 98 -2.59 8.87 -29.86
N LEU A 99 -3.42 9.79 -29.36
CA LEU A 99 -4.38 10.54 -30.18
C LEU A 99 -3.70 11.41 -31.24
N ALA A 100 -2.61 12.09 -30.87
CA ALA A 100 -1.82 12.89 -31.83
C ALA A 100 -1.21 12.00 -32.92
N LEU A 101 -0.69 10.81 -32.58
CA LEU A 101 -0.18 9.84 -33.54
C LEU A 101 -1.27 9.26 -34.44
N ALA A 102 -2.46 9.04 -33.89
CA ALA A 102 -3.64 8.61 -34.67
C ALA A 102 -4.07 9.69 -35.67
N LEU A 103 -4.09 10.95 -35.27
CA LEU A 103 -4.34 12.07 -36.15
C LEU A 103 -3.26 12.19 -37.25
N LEU A 104 -1.99 12.00 -36.90
CA LEU A 104 -0.89 11.95 -37.86
C LEU A 104 -1.12 10.84 -38.90
N TYR A 105 -1.52 9.65 -38.46
CA TYR A 105 -1.87 8.55 -39.37
C TYR A 105 -2.99 8.90 -40.35
N LEU A 106 -4.03 9.57 -39.86
CA LEU A 106 -5.20 9.94 -40.66
C LEU A 106 -4.91 11.09 -41.66
N LEU A 107 -4.17 12.10 -41.22
CA LEU A 107 -3.97 13.34 -41.96
C LEU A 107 -2.71 13.34 -42.87
N ALA A 108 -1.71 12.50 -42.56
CA ALA A 108 -0.47 12.50 -43.31
C ALA A 108 -0.64 11.95 -44.74
N LYS A 109 -0.09 12.67 -45.70
CA LYS A 109 -0.06 12.27 -47.11
C LYS A 109 1.15 11.37 -47.44
N ARG A 110 2.27 11.51 -46.70
CA ARG A 110 3.49 10.72 -46.90
C ARG A 110 3.35 9.34 -46.25
N LEU A 111 3.71 8.29 -47.00
CA LEU A 111 3.60 6.92 -46.52
C LEU A 111 4.44 6.66 -45.23
N SER A 112 5.64 7.27 -45.14
CA SER A 112 6.50 7.17 -43.97
C SER A 112 5.80 7.69 -42.71
N LEU A 113 5.19 8.88 -42.76
CA LEU A 113 4.48 9.48 -41.63
C LEU A 113 3.22 8.66 -41.25
N ARG A 114 2.52 8.08 -42.22
CA ARG A 114 1.39 7.17 -41.95
C ARG A 114 1.86 5.91 -41.22
N LYS A 115 2.97 5.30 -41.63
CA LYS A 115 3.55 4.15 -40.94
C LYS A 115 3.93 4.50 -39.49
N THR A 116 4.63 5.63 -39.29
CA THR A 116 4.98 6.12 -37.93
C THR A 116 3.73 6.36 -37.08
N GLY A 117 2.70 7.01 -37.64
CA GLY A 117 1.43 7.23 -36.96
C GLY A 117 0.73 5.93 -36.55
N PHE A 118 0.68 4.94 -37.46
CA PHE A 118 0.04 3.65 -37.19
C PHE A 118 0.76 2.86 -36.07
N TYR A 119 2.07 2.59 -36.25
CA TYR A 119 2.83 1.82 -35.26
C TYR A 119 2.97 2.57 -33.92
N GLY A 120 3.12 3.90 -34.01
CA GLY A 120 3.17 4.74 -32.79
C GLY A 120 1.85 4.73 -32.03
N THR A 121 0.70 4.78 -32.72
CA THR A 121 -0.62 4.64 -32.07
C THR A 121 -0.77 3.27 -31.41
N LEU A 122 -0.36 2.20 -32.09
CA LEU A 122 -0.44 0.86 -31.52
C LEU A 122 0.41 0.73 -30.26
N ALA A 123 1.64 1.24 -30.29
CA ALA A 123 2.52 1.27 -29.11
C ALA A 123 1.95 2.13 -27.99
N ALA A 124 1.37 3.31 -28.30
CA ALA A 124 0.72 4.18 -27.33
C ALA A 124 -0.50 3.50 -26.67
N VAL A 125 -1.32 2.76 -27.42
CA VAL A 125 -2.44 2.00 -26.86
C VAL A 125 -1.95 0.94 -25.87
N LEU A 126 -0.91 0.18 -26.21
CA LEU A 126 -0.34 -0.81 -25.30
C LEU A 126 0.20 -0.16 -24.02
N LEU A 127 0.97 0.95 -24.15
CA LEU A 127 1.48 1.69 -23.01
C LEU A 127 0.35 2.29 -22.15
N PHE A 128 -0.71 2.78 -22.78
CA PHE A 128 -1.88 3.31 -22.07
C PHE A 128 -2.56 2.22 -21.23
N VAL A 129 -2.75 1.02 -21.77
CA VAL A 129 -3.31 -0.10 -21.02
C VAL A 129 -2.43 -0.46 -19.82
N VAL A 130 -1.11 -0.52 -20.00
CA VAL A 130 -0.17 -0.83 -18.92
C VAL A 130 -0.18 0.25 -17.85
N THR A 131 -0.04 1.52 -18.22
CA THR A 131 0.00 2.63 -17.25
C THR A 131 -1.31 2.79 -16.50
N THR A 132 -2.46 2.60 -17.18
CA THR A 132 -3.79 2.62 -16.56
C THR A 132 -3.95 1.45 -15.60
N SER A 133 -3.46 0.26 -15.94
CA SER A 133 -3.50 -0.91 -15.05
C SER A 133 -2.68 -0.67 -13.77
N PHE A 134 -1.50 -0.03 -13.89
CA PHE A 134 -0.70 0.36 -12.73
C PHE A 134 -1.38 1.45 -11.89
N ALA A 135 -1.99 2.45 -12.51
CA ALA A 135 -2.77 3.47 -11.80
C ALA A 135 -3.94 2.85 -11.02
N ALA A 136 -4.70 1.95 -11.66
CA ALA A 136 -5.81 1.24 -11.02
C ALA A 136 -5.34 0.34 -9.86
N GLY A 137 -4.21 -0.37 -10.03
CA GLY A 137 -3.60 -1.17 -8.98
C GLY A 137 -3.13 -0.33 -7.79
N ALA A 138 -2.44 0.79 -8.05
CA ALA A 138 -2.00 1.72 -7.01
C ALA A 138 -3.19 2.36 -6.26
N ARG A 139 -4.28 2.66 -6.99
CA ARG A 139 -5.52 3.16 -6.36
C ARG A 139 -6.18 2.12 -5.45
N ARG A 140 -6.23 0.84 -5.87
CA ARG A 140 -6.76 -0.25 -5.03
C ARG A 140 -5.97 -0.39 -3.74
N GLU A 141 -4.64 -0.36 -3.81
CA GLU A 141 -3.78 -0.41 -2.63
C GLU A 141 -3.95 0.82 -1.73
N MET A 142 -4.18 2.00 -2.32
CA MET A 142 -4.43 3.22 -1.57
C MET A 142 -5.78 3.18 -0.82
N LEU A 143 -6.77 2.46 -1.32
CA LEU A 143 -8.10 2.30 -0.74
C LEU A 143 -8.25 1.01 0.08
N ASP A 144 -7.20 0.19 0.15
CA ASP A 144 -7.23 -1.06 0.90
C ASP A 144 -7.16 -0.78 2.40
N ASP A 145 -8.24 -1.07 3.11
CA ASP A 145 -8.41 -0.94 4.56
C ASP A 145 -8.30 -2.29 5.28
N THR A 146 -7.79 -3.31 4.59
CA THR A 146 -7.62 -4.65 5.16
C THR A 146 -6.34 -4.80 5.97
N GLN A 147 -5.38 -3.86 5.87
CA GLN A 147 -4.16 -3.90 6.67
C GLN A 147 -4.32 -3.11 7.97
N ALA A 148 -3.84 -3.68 9.07
CA ALA A 148 -3.86 -3.04 10.38
C ALA A 148 -2.54 -3.29 11.13
N VAL A 149 -2.29 -2.44 12.12
CA VAL A 149 -1.16 -2.57 13.06
C VAL A 149 -1.70 -2.90 14.43
N VAL A 150 -1.08 -3.86 15.13
CA VAL A 150 -1.37 -4.16 16.52
C VAL A 150 -0.89 -3.01 17.40
N MET A 151 -1.80 -2.43 18.18
CA MET A 151 -1.56 -1.27 19.03
C MET A 151 -1.36 -1.66 20.50
N SER A 152 -1.86 -2.82 20.91
CA SER A 152 -1.70 -3.34 22.26
C SER A 152 -0.29 -3.89 22.46
N LEU A 153 0.29 -3.69 23.66
CA LEU A 153 1.62 -4.25 24.03
C LEU A 153 1.69 -5.76 23.81
N SER A 154 0.56 -6.46 24.04
CA SER A 154 0.40 -7.90 23.82
C SER A 154 -1.08 -8.20 23.67
N THR A 155 -1.44 -9.02 22.68
CA THR A 155 -2.80 -9.49 22.46
C THR A 155 -2.79 -10.96 22.03
N ALA A 156 -3.69 -11.75 22.63
CA ALA A 156 -3.87 -13.14 22.24
C ALA A 156 -4.72 -13.23 20.98
N VAL A 157 -4.27 -14.00 20.01
CA VAL A 157 -5.06 -14.38 18.83
C VAL A 157 -5.75 -15.70 19.12
N LYS A 158 -7.05 -15.72 18.99
CA LYS A 158 -7.92 -16.82 19.39
C LYS A 158 -8.42 -17.66 18.23
N SER A 159 -8.87 -18.87 18.52
CA SER A 159 -9.41 -19.82 17.51
C SER A 159 -10.80 -19.43 17.00
N SER A 160 -11.57 -18.66 17.77
CA SER A 160 -12.90 -18.17 17.43
C SER A 160 -13.17 -16.80 18.09
N PRO A 161 -14.16 -16.03 17.62
CA PRO A 161 -14.48 -14.70 18.13
C PRO A 161 -15.22 -14.76 19.49
N ASP A 162 -14.55 -15.32 20.49
CA ASP A 162 -15.04 -15.49 21.85
C ASP A 162 -13.88 -15.44 22.85
N ASN A 163 -14.10 -14.76 23.97
CA ASN A 163 -13.14 -14.64 25.06
C ASN A 163 -12.77 -15.99 25.71
N ALA A 164 -13.69 -16.96 25.72
CA ALA A 164 -13.48 -18.28 26.27
C ALA A 164 -12.74 -19.24 25.31
N SER A 165 -12.51 -18.83 24.05
CA SER A 165 -11.86 -19.67 23.04
C SER A 165 -10.36 -19.82 23.29
N THR A 166 -9.77 -20.87 22.70
CA THR A 166 -8.36 -21.21 22.84
C THR A 166 -7.46 -20.15 22.22
N ASP A 167 -6.42 -19.77 22.93
CA ASP A 167 -5.37 -18.90 22.42
C ASP A 167 -4.46 -19.70 21.47
N LEU A 168 -4.31 -19.23 20.23
CA LEU A 168 -3.48 -19.86 19.21
C LEU A 168 -2.03 -19.36 19.28
N PHE A 169 -1.86 -18.05 19.36
CA PHE A 169 -0.57 -17.37 19.49
C PHE A 169 -0.79 -15.95 20.04
N VAL A 170 0.30 -15.27 20.35
CA VAL A 170 0.28 -13.91 20.88
C VAL A 170 0.95 -12.97 19.87
N LEU A 171 0.37 -11.80 19.67
CA LEU A 171 0.97 -10.71 18.89
C LEU A 171 1.31 -9.54 19.79
N HIS A 172 2.36 -8.82 19.39
CA HIS A 172 2.83 -7.65 20.13
C HIS A 172 2.67 -6.37 19.32
N GLU A 173 2.80 -5.23 19.99
CA GLU A 173 2.72 -3.90 19.41
C GLU A 173 3.62 -3.76 18.18
N GLY A 174 3.10 -3.13 17.13
CA GLY A 174 3.80 -2.89 15.87
C GLY A 174 3.69 -4.02 14.85
N THR A 175 3.17 -5.18 15.22
CA THR A 175 2.95 -6.27 14.27
C THR A 175 1.86 -5.90 13.27
N VAL A 176 2.17 -6.13 11.99
CA VAL A 176 1.22 -5.87 10.89
C VAL A 176 0.43 -7.11 10.58
N VAL A 177 -0.88 -6.96 10.52
CA VAL A 177 -1.84 -8.01 10.24
C VAL A 177 -2.72 -7.64 9.04
N LYS A 178 -3.24 -8.65 8.36
CA LYS A 178 -4.26 -8.47 7.33
C LYS A 178 -5.61 -8.93 7.88
N ILE A 179 -6.59 -8.04 7.91
CA ILE A 179 -7.97 -8.34 8.30
C ILE A 179 -8.61 -9.11 7.16
N THR A 180 -9.15 -10.30 7.45
CA THR A 180 -9.82 -11.17 6.50
C THR A 180 -11.32 -11.22 6.72
N ASP A 181 -11.78 -11.02 7.96
CA ASP A 181 -13.20 -10.96 8.31
C ASP A 181 -13.44 -10.09 9.55
N ARG A 182 -14.68 -9.68 9.77
CA ARG A 182 -15.10 -8.89 10.94
C ARG A 182 -16.43 -9.42 11.47
N LEU A 183 -16.50 -9.68 12.78
CA LEU A 183 -17.70 -10.15 13.44
C LEU A 183 -17.88 -9.44 14.78
N GLY A 184 -18.80 -8.46 14.84
CA GLY A 184 -19.01 -7.62 16.03
C GLY A 184 -17.72 -6.90 16.43
N ASP A 185 -17.26 -7.13 17.66
CA ASP A 185 -16.04 -6.55 18.21
C ASP A 185 -14.76 -7.34 17.85
N TRP A 186 -14.86 -8.35 17.00
CA TRP A 186 -13.76 -9.22 16.62
C TRP A 186 -13.36 -9.06 15.17
N CYS A 187 -12.06 -9.20 14.91
CA CYS A 187 -11.49 -9.26 13.56
C CYS A 187 -10.74 -10.59 13.39
N GLU A 188 -11.04 -11.31 12.30
CA GLU A 188 -10.15 -12.37 11.84
C GLU A 188 -8.95 -11.74 11.15
N VAL A 189 -7.75 -12.14 11.57
CA VAL A 189 -6.51 -11.62 11.00
C VAL A 189 -5.62 -12.73 10.49
N THR A 190 -4.84 -12.39 9.47
CA THR A 190 -3.78 -13.24 8.94
C THR A 190 -2.46 -12.51 9.09
N ILE A 191 -1.42 -13.18 9.61
CA ILE A 191 -0.05 -12.67 9.69
C ILE A 191 0.79 -13.13 8.49
N ALA A 192 1.99 -12.58 8.35
CA ALA A 192 2.82 -12.77 7.14
C ALA A 192 3.28 -14.22 6.90
N ASP A 193 3.28 -15.07 7.92
CA ASP A 193 3.57 -16.51 7.82
C ASP A 193 2.35 -17.37 7.43
N GLY A 194 1.16 -16.74 7.27
CA GLY A 194 -0.08 -17.39 6.86
C GLY A 194 -0.95 -17.90 7.99
N LYS A 195 -0.51 -17.81 9.27
CA LYS A 195 -1.36 -18.16 10.41
C LYS A 195 -2.54 -17.20 10.53
N LYS A 196 -3.69 -17.73 10.95
CA LYS A 196 -4.95 -17.00 11.13
C LYS A 196 -5.51 -17.16 12.51
N GLY A 197 -6.32 -16.20 12.90
CA GLY A 197 -7.14 -16.28 14.11
C GLY A 197 -7.84 -14.97 14.39
N TRP A 198 -8.57 -14.94 15.50
CA TRP A 198 -9.43 -13.84 15.90
C TRP A 198 -8.79 -13.00 17.01
N LEU A 199 -8.90 -11.69 16.90
CA LEU A 199 -8.53 -10.75 17.95
C LEU A 199 -9.58 -9.65 18.08
N GLU A 200 -9.58 -8.96 19.21
CA GLU A 200 -10.51 -7.85 19.45
C GLU A 200 -10.15 -6.65 18.57
N SER A 201 -11.14 -6.05 17.91
CA SER A 201 -10.97 -4.91 16.99
C SER A 201 -10.31 -3.70 17.66
N ARG A 202 -10.50 -3.51 18.97
CA ARG A 202 -9.88 -2.41 19.74
C ARG A 202 -8.36 -2.55 19.91
N THR A 203 -7.79 -3.74 19.62
CA THR A 203 -6.35 -3.99 19.78
C THR A 203 -5.55 -3.63 18.55
N ILE A 204 -6.21 -3.31 17.44
CA ILE A 204 -5.60 -2.97 16.15
C ILE A 204 -6.08 -1.62 15.64
N GLU A 205 -5.27 -0.98 14.81
CA GLU A 205 -5.66 0.23 14.08
C GLU A 205 -5.37 0.05 12.58
N VAL A 206 -6.39 0.36 11.75
CA VAL A 206 -6.31 0.23 10.28
C VAL A 206 -5.35 1.29 9.73
N ILE A 207 -4.54 0.85 8.75
CA ILE A 207 -3.53 1.68 8.10
C ILE A 207 -4.17 2.70 7.18
#